data_52af8e0c231c45dd9c6353cc9055192f
#
_entry.id   52af8e0c231c45dd9c6353cc9055192f
#
_cell.length_a   1.000
_cell.length_b   1.000
_cell.length_c   1.000
_cell.angle_alpha   90.00
_cell.angle_beta   90.00
_cell.angle_gamma   90.00
#
_symmetry.space_group_name_H-M   'P 1'
#
loop_
_entity.id
_entity.type
_entity.pdbx_description
1 polymer ?
#
loop_
_entity_poly.entity_id
_entity_poly.type
_entity_poly.pdbx_seq_one_letter_code
_entity_poly.pdbx_strand_id
1 'polypeptide(L)'
;PAIENIVNFNNDVEITFIGSFVAIESMKNHPKMVKTAVLSKKYRDLYQISKELGDFNLFISFRSSTRSKFLKFLISSDKKFQYDKNKYINCHQVEKYNDFVKNSLNIALKPGKLRIYKQNQFLDVTQRQILGINPGASYGSAKRWYPEEFAKVASELSNQYDIVIFGGPGEADIAMDIEKALIENSITNYQNLAGKTTIPELINRISNLDLFITGDSGPMHVAAAFQVPTVAIFGPTKDDETSQWRNDKSIIVKKNLDCQPCMKRTCP
;
A
#
# COMPACT_ATOMS: atom_id res chain seq x y z
N PRO A 1 -5.03 -10.41 2.13
CA PRO A 1 -5.69 -11.52 2.84
C PRO A 1 -7.05 -11.89 2.26
N ALA A 2 -7.96 -10.91 2.02
CA ALA A 2 -9.29 -11.23 1.47
C ALA A 2 -9.22 -11.92 0.10
N ILE A 3 -8.35 -11.49 -0.80
CA ILE A 3 -8.12 -12.14 -2.11
C ILE A 3 -7.55 -13.55 -1.91
N GLU A 4 -6.55 -13.72 -1.03
CA GLU A 4 -5.98 -15.03 -0.72
C GLU A 4 -7.07 -16.00 -0.17
N ASN A 5 -8.00 -15.50 0.63
CA ASN A 5 -9.11 -16.32 1.13
C ASN A 5 -10.09 -16.72 0.03
N ILE A 6 -10.31 -15.89 -1.00
CA ILE A 6 -11.07 -16.29 -2.19
C ILE A 6 -10.35 -17.42 -2.93
N VAL A 7 -9.05 -17.29 -3.13
CA VAL A 7 -8.22 -18.30 -3.80
C VAL A 7 -8.18 -19.61 -3.00
N ASN A 8 -8.02 -19.54 -1.69
CA ASN A 8 -7.99 -20.73 -0.83
C ASN A 8 -9.34 -21.44 -0.75
N PHE A 9 -10.44 -20.72 -0.93
CA PHE A 9 -11.78 -21.29 -0.96
C PHE A 9 -12.05 -22.10 -2.23
N ASN A 10 -11.48 -21.65 -3.36
CA ASN A 10 -11.56 -22.36 -4.63
C ASN A 10 -10.18 -22.33 -5.32
N ASN A 11 -9.48 -23.44 -5.26
CA ASN A 11 -8.11 -23.55 -5.82
C ASN A 11 -8.06 -23.41 -7.35
N ASP A 12 -9.16 -23.64 -8.03
CA ASP A 12 -9.29 -23.51 -9.50
C ASP A 12 -9.92 -22.17 -9.90
N VAL A 13 -9.39 -21.07 -9.33
CA VAL A 13 -9.86 -19.73 -9.61
C VAL A 13 -8.89 -19.00 -10.54
N GLU A 14 -9.44 -18.33 -11.54
CA GLU A 14 -8.76 -17.34 -12.37
C GLU A 14 -9.22 -15.94 -11.97
N ILE A 15 -8.28 -15.02 -11.79
CA ILE A 15 -8.58 -13.67 -11.33
C ILE A 15 -8.38 -12.66 -12.46
N THR A 16 -9.45 -11.91 -12.77
CA THR A 16 -9.36 -10.66 -13.52
C THR A 16 -9.38 -9.49 -12.52
N PHE A 17 -8.31 -8.72 -12.46
CA PHE A 17 -8.18 -7.63 -11.51
C PHE A 17 -8.49 -6.29 -12.16
N ILE A 18 -9.48 -5.57 -11.60
CA ILE A 18 -9.93 -4.27 -12.10
C ILE A 18 -9.64 -3.21 -11.02
N GLY A 19 -8.80 -2.23 -11.33
CA GLY A 19 -8.40 -1.25 -10.31
C GLY A 19 -7.69 -0.01 -10.83
N SER A 20 -7.15 0.79 -9.92
CA SER A 20 -6.23 1.86 -10.29
C SER A 20 -4.90 1.28 -10.79
N PHE A 21 -4.14 2.06 -11.56
CA PHE A 21 -2.83 1.65 -12.06
C PHE A 21 -1.93 1.11 -10.93
N VAL A 22 -1.83 1.83 -9.81
CA VAL A 22 -1.01 1.40 -8.65
C VAL A 22 -1.48 0.05 -8.10
N ALA A 23 -2.80 -0.16 -7.96
CA ALA A 23 -3.35 -1.41 -7.46
C ALA A 23 -3.07 -2.59 -8.42
N ILE A 24 -3.19 -2.35 -9.73
CA ILE A 24 -2.86 -3.34 -10.76
C ILE A 24 -1.38 -3.72 -10.69
N GLU A 25 -0.49 -2.73 -10.71
CA GLU A 25 0.96 -2.98 -10.66
C GLU A 25 1.39 -3.72 -9.38
N SER A 26 0.72 -3.45 -8.25
CA SER A 26 0.99 -4.16 -6.98
C SER A 26 0.53 -5.61 -6.97
N MET A 27 -0.41 -5.98 -7.83
CA MET A 27 -1.06 -7.31 -7.82
C MET A 27 -0.80 -8.13 -9.06
N LYS A 28 -0.20 -7.57 -10.12
CA LYS A 28 -0.06 -8.21 -11.44
C LYS A 28 0.73 -9.53 -11.42
N ASN A 29 1.59 -9.72 -10.45
CA ASN A 29 2.38 -10.95 -10.32
C ASN A 29 1.68 -12.03 -9.48
N HIS A 30 0.41 -11.82 -9.11
CA HIS A 30 -0.34 -12.84 -8.37
C HIS A 30 -0.52 -14.09 -9.25
N PRO A 31 -0.20 -15.33 -8.75
CA PRO A 31 -0.14 -16.55 -9.58
C PRO A 31 -1.47 -16.95 -10.21
N LYS A 32 -2.60 -16.47 -9.68
CA LYS A 32 -3.94 -16.71 -10.22
C LYS A 32 -4.45 -15.56 -11.11
N MET A 33 -3.61 -14.57 -11.40
CA MET A 33 -3.96 -13.44 -12.24
C MET A 33 -3.85 -13.80 -13.72
N VAL A 34 -4.95 -13.71 -14.44
CA VAL A 34 -5.03 -13.97 -15.88
C VAL A 34 -5.23 -12.70 -16.71
N LYS A 35 -5.93 -11.70 -16.15
CA LYS A 35 -6.22 -10.45 -16.86
C LYS A 35 -6.27 -9.26 -15.90
N THR A 36 -5.90 -8.09 -16.40
CA THR A 36 -5.96 -6.84 -15.62
C THR A 36 -6.64 -5.76 -16.46
N ALA A 37 -7.36 -4.84 -15.78
CA ALA A 37 -7.94 -3.67 -16.41
C ALA A 37 -7.80 -2.43 -15.51
N VAL A 38 -7.15 -1.39 -16.03
CA VAL A 38 -7.00 -0.13 -15.30
C VAL A 38 -8.28 0.68 -15.42
N LEU A 39 -8.85 1.06 -14.27
CA LEU A 39 -10.08 1.86 -14.23
C LEU A 39 -9.79 3.33 -14.55
N SER A 40 -10.32 3.79 -15.66
CA SER A 40 -10.41 5.22 -15.99
C SER A 40 -11.41 5.95 -15.08
N LYS A 41 -11.27 7.28 -15.01
CA LYS A 41 -12.23 8.14 -14.30
C LYS A 41 -13.55 8.34 -15.09
N LYS A 42 -13.58 8.08 -16.40
CA LYS A 42 -14.73 8.31 -17.28
C LYS A 42 -15.70 7.12 -17.27
N TYR A 43 -17.00 7.38 -17.20
CA TYR A 43 -18.04 6.34 -17.22
C TYR A 43 -18.11 5.58 -18.57
N ARG A 44 -17.83 6.27 -19.68
CA ARG A 44 -17.75 5.65 -21.01
C ARG A 44 -16.73 4.52 -21.05
N ASP A 45 -15.56 4.73 -20.44
CA ASP A 45 -14.49 3.74 -20.43
C ASP A 45 -14.88 2.51 -19.56
N LEU A 46 -15.69 2.71 -18.51
CA LEU A 46 -16.22 1.59 -17.71
C LEU A 46 -17.12 0.69 -18.55
N TYR A 47 -17.93 1.28 -19.44
CA TYR A 47 -18.77 0.51 -20.36
C TYR A 47 -17.91 -0.27 -21.36
N GLN A 48 -16.90 0.35 -21.96
CA GLN A 48 -16.00 -0.33 -22.90
C GLN A 48 -15.28 -1.51 -22.22
N ILE A 49 -14.66 -1.24 -21.06
CA ILE A 49 -13.98 -2.27 -20.27
C ILE A 49 -14.93 -3.43 -19.94
N SER A 50 -16.17 -3.16 -19.53
CA SER A 50 -17.12 -4.21 -19.19
C SER A 50 -17.44 -5.14 -20.37
N LYS A 51 -17.44 -4.62 -21.59
CA LYS A 51 -17.63 -5.41 -22.83
C LYS A 51 -16.42 -6.25 -23.20
N GLU A 52 -15.22 -5.73 -22.97
CA GLU A 52 -13.95 -6.40 -23.31
C GLU A 52 -13.60 -7.52 -22.31
N LEU A 53 -14.12 -7.45 -21.10
CA LEU A 53 -13.80 -8.41 -20.04
C LEU A 53 -14.55 -9.73 -20.16
N GLY A 54 -15.74 -9.73 -20.77
CA GLY A 54 -16.59 -10.92 -20.92
C GLY A 54 -17.37 -11.27 -19.64
N ASP A 55 -17.70 -12.55 -19.50
CA ASP A 55 -18.55 -13.07 -18.44
C ASP A 55 -17.73 -13.65 -17.28
N PHE A 56 -18.29 -13.58 -16.07
CA PHE A 56 -17.65 -14.07 -14.86
C PHE A 56 -18.63 -14.93 -14.02
N ASN A 57 -18.11 -15.90 -13.30
CA ASN A 57 -18.91 -16.59 -12.30
C ASN A 57 -19.10 -15.71 -11.05
N LEU A 58 -18.11 -14.85 -10.73
CA LEU A 58 -18.11 -14.08 -9.51
C LEU A 58 -17.52 -12.68 -9.73
N PHE A 59 -18.26 -11.66 -9.33
CA PHE A 59 -17.77 -10.29 -9.25
C PHE A 59 -17.78 -9.80 -7.81
N ILE A 60 -16.61 -9.38 -7.30
CA ILE A 60 -16.45 -8.82 -5.95
C ILE A 60 -15.85 -7.41 -6.06
N SER A 61 -16.58 -6.41 -5.55
CA SER A 61 -16.11 -5.03 -5.48
C SER A 61 -15.79 -4.62 -4.06
N PHE A 62 -14.52 -4.33 -3.78
CA PHE A 62 -14.05 -3.78 -2.49
C PHE A 62 -14.25 -2.26 -2.36
N ARG A 63 -14.99 -1.65 -3.26
CA ARG A 63 -15.29 -0.21 -3.29
C ARG A 63 -16.77 0.03 -3.08
N SER A 64 -17.12 1.13 -2.36
CA SER A 64 -18.51 1.54 -2.09
C SER A 64 -18.96 2.77 -2.88
N SER A 65 -18.13 3.28 -3.81
CA SER A 65 -18.43 4.49 -4.59
C SER A 65 -19.54 4.27 -5.62
N THR A 66 -20.24 5.34 -6.02
CA THR A 66 -21.26 5.31 -7.09
C THR A 66 -20.70 4.72 -8.39
N ARG A 67 -19.44 5.09 -8.74
CA ARG A 67 -18.77 4.56 -9.94
C ARG A 67 -18.53 3.04 -9.84
N SER A 68 -18.18 2.51 -8.67
CA SER A 68 -18.02 1.06 -8.51
C SER A 68 -19.36 0.31 -8.51
N LYS A 69 -20.44 0.95 -8.05
CA LYS A 69 -21.81 0.41 -8.18
C LYS A 69 -22.24 0.35 -9.65
N PHE A 70 -21.90 1.39 -10.43
CA PHE A 70 -22.16 1.41 -11.87
C PHE A 70 -21.39 0.31 -12.61
N LEU A 71 -20.10 0.12 -12.29
CA LEU A 71 -19.31 -0.99 -12.84
C LEU A 71 -19.94 -2.35 -12.50
N LYS A 72 -20.37 -2.56 -11.25
CA LYS A 72 -21.10 -3.78 -10.85
C LYS A 72 -22.34 -4.03 -11.70
N PHE A 73 -23.07 -2.98 -12.07
CA PHE A 73 -24.22 -3.08 -12.95
C PHE A 73 -23.83 -3.55 -14.36
N LEU A 74 -22.73 -2.99 -14.92
CA LEU A 74 -22.27 -3.26 -16.27
C LEU A 74 -21.64 -4.65 -16.47
N ILE A 75 -20.89 -5.13 -15.48
CA ILE A 75 -20.18 -6.43 -15.57
C ILE A 75 -21.20 -7.57 -15.65
N SER A 76 -21.03 -8.48 -16.61
CA SER A 76 -21.76 -9.75 -16.68
C SER A 76 -21.15 -10.74 -15.69
N SER A 77 -21.98 -11.27 -14.76
CA SER A 77 -21.52 -12.24 -13.76
C SER A 77 -22.70 -12.93 -13.08
N ASP A 78 -22.53 -14.22 -12.76
CA ASP A 78 -23.55 -15.03 -12.06
C ASP A 78 -23.84 -14.50 -10.65
N LYS A 79 -22.77 -14.14 -9.93
CA LYS A 79 -22.86 -13.59 -8.56
C LYS A 79 -22.10 -12.28 -8.46
N LYS A 80 -22.73 -11.26 -7.84
CA LYS A 80 -22.15 -9.91 -7.72
C LYS A 80 -22.26 -9.39 -6.30
N PHE A 81 -21.11 -9.17 -5.66
CA PHE A 81 -21.02 -8.62 -4.31
C PHE A 81 -20.36 -7.23 -4.30
N GLN A 82 -20.87 -6.37 -3.43
CA GLN A 82 -20.39 -4.99 -3.29
C GLN A 82 -20.14 -4.69 -1.82
N TYR A 83 -18.93 -4.23 -1.52
CA TYR A 83 -18.58 -3.78 -0.18
C TYR A 83 -19.40 -2.56 0.23
N ASP A 84 -19.94 -2.61 1.45
CA ASP A 84 -20.62 -1.50 2.09
C ASP A 84 -19.79 -1.03 3.30
N LYS A 85 -19.23 0.15 3.23
CA LYS A 85 -18.41 0.73 4.30
C LYS A 85 -19.13 0.94 5.63
N ASN A 86 -20.47 1.07 5.61
CA ASN A 86 -21.28 1.31 6.80
C ASN A 86 -21.57 0.01 7.57
N LYS A 87 -21.42 -1.13 6.90
CA LYS A 87 -21.70 -2.46 7.49
C LYS A 87 -20.51 -3.01 8.28
N TYR A 88 -19.30 -2.57 7.96
CA TYR A 88 -18.05 -3.08 8.55
C TYR A 88 -17.29 -1.93 9.20
N ILE A 89 -17.42 -1.80 10.52
CA ILE A 89 -16.90 -0.68 11.32
C ILE A 89 -16.07 -1.20 12.50
N ASN A 90 -15.31 -0.32 13.12
CA ASN A 90 -14.60 -0.55 14.38
C ASN A 90 -13.64 -1.75 14.40
N CYS A 91 -12.99 -2.02 13.25
CA CYS A 91 -11.92 -3.01 13.15
C CYS A 91 -10.94 -2.60 12.05
N HIS A 92 -9.83 -3.31 11.95
CA HIS A 92 -8.80 -3.04 10.96
C HIS A 92 -9.33 -3.24 9.52
N GLN A 93 -8.86 -2.46 8.56
CA GLN A 93 -9.34 -2.49 7.16
C GLN A 93 -9.19 -3.89 6.52
N VAL A 94 -8.17 -4.65 6.90
CA VAL A 94 -8.00 -6.04 6.46
C VAL A 94 -9.14 -6.92 6.98
N GLU A 95 -9.56 -6.74 8.22
CA GLU A 95 -10.69 -7.48 8.80
C GLU A 95 -12.00 -7.10 8.11
N LYS A 96 -12.24 -5.79 7.88
CA LYS A 96 -13.42 -5.31 7.15
C LYS A 96 -13.58 -5.99 5.79
N TYR A 97 -12.50 -6.07 5.03
CA TYR A 97 -12.55 -6.73 3.71
C TYR A 97 -12.65 -8.26 3.80
N ASN A 98 -12.03 -8.85 4.82
CA ASN A 98 -12.15 -10.29 5.05
C ASN A 98 -13.55 -10.69 5.46
N ASP A 99 -14.18 -9.95 6.37
CA ASP A 99 -15.55 -10.18 6.81
C ASP A 99 -16.58 -9.95 5.68
N PHE A 100 -16.30 -8.98 4.82
CA PHE A 100 -17.09 -8.81 3.60
C PHE A 100 -17.03 -10.05 2.70
N VAL A 101 -15.84 -10.58 2.43
CA VAL A 101 -15.68 -11.82 1.63
C VAL A 101 -16.32 -13.01 2.33
N LYS A 102 -16.07 -13.18 3.64
CA LYS A 102 -16.67 -14.22 4.47
C LYS A 102 -18.19 -14.23 4.34
N ASN A 103 -18.82 -13.07 4.52
CA ASN A 103 -20.28 -12.94 4.45
C ASN A 103 -20.82 -13.11 3.02
N SER A 104 -20.07 -12.68 1.99
CA SER A 104 -20.48 -12.77 0.60
C SER A 104 -20.43 -14.19 0.07
N LEU A 105 -19.42 -14.96 0.47
CA LEU A 105 -19.18 -16.33 -0.02
C LEU A 105 -19.58 -17.42 0.99
N ASN A 106 -20.04 -17.03 2.18
CA ASN A 106 -20.37 -17.93 3.30
C ASN A 106 -19.16 -18.85 3.66
N ILE A 107 -17.97 -18.26 3.80
CA ILE A 107 -16.72 -18.97 4.13
C ILE A 107 -16.21 -18.55 5.50
N ALA A 108 -15.64 -19.49 6.26
CA ALA A 108 -15.16 -19.25 7.63
C ALA A 108 -13.63 -19.13 7.72
N LEU A 109 -13.02 -18.30 6.86
CA LEU A 109 -11.57 -18.09 6.83
C LEU A 109 -11.18 -16.82 7.58
N LYS A 110 -10.12 -16.92 8.40
CA LYS A 110 -9.51 -15.77 9.07
C LYS A 110 -8.52 -15.06 8.13
N PRO A 111 -8.32 -13.74 8.27
CA PRO A 111 -7.33 -13.04 7.46
C PRO A 111 -5.92 -13.47 7.85
N GLY A 112 -5.12 -13.88 6.87
CA GLY A 112 -3.69 -14.15 7.01
C GLY A 112 -2.85 -12.87 7.04
N LYS A 113 -1.53 -12.97 6.92
CA LYS A 113 -0.61 -11.85 6.69
C LYS A 113 -0.89 -11.20 5.33
N LEU A 114 -0.48 -9.95 5.16
CA LEU A 114 -0.45 -9.33 3.83
C LEU A 114 0.46 -10.13 2.90
N ARG A 115 0.11 -10.19 1.63
CA ARG A 115 0.92 -10.86 0.62
C ARG A 115 0.95 -10.05 -0.67
N ILE A 116 2.14 -9.84 -1.18
CA ILE A 116 2.41 -9.27 -2.50
C ILE A 116 3.38 -10.22 -3.20
N TYR A 117 3.12 -10.54 -4.46
CA TYR A 117 3.98 -11.37 -5.29
C TYR A 117 4.91 -10.45 -6.08
N LYS A 118 6.22 -10.59 -5.88
CA LYS A 118 7.24 -9.82 -6.61
C LYS A 118 7.87 -10.65 -7.71
N GLN A 119 8.38 -10.00 -8.75
CA GLN A 119 9.34 -10.61 -9.65
C GLN A 119 10.71 -10.62 -8.96
N ASN A 120 11.45 -11.72 -9.11
CA ASN A 120 12.83 -11.75 -8.67
C ASN A 120 13.65 -10.87 -9.64
N GLN A 121 13.89 -9.63 -9.23
CA GLN A 121 14.84 -8.74 -9.89
C GLN A 121 16.12 -8.76 -9.06
N PHE A 122 17.25 -8.92 -9.71
CA PHE A 122 18.54 -8.75 -9.07
C PHE A 122 18.67 -7.27 -8.68
N LEU A 123 18.81 -7.02 -7.39
CA LEU A 123 19.30 -5.74 -6.90
C LEU A 123 20.81 -5.89 -6.68
N ASP A 124 21.53 -4.81 -6.87
CA ASP A 124 22.92 -4.76 -6.48
C ASP A 124 23.01 -5.11 -4.99
N VAL A 125 23.75 -6.18 -4.70
CA VAL A 125 23.94 -6.64 -3.33
C VAL A 125 24.95 -5.69 -2.68
N THR A 126 24.46 -4.81 -1.80
CA THR A 126 25.34 -4.05 -0.94
C THR A 126 25.81 -4.94 0.20
N GLN A 127 27.06 -4.74 0.66
CA GLN A 127 27.58 -5.46 1.84
C GLN A 127 27.03 -4.87 3.15
N ARG A 128 26.41 -3.70 3.08
CA ARG A 128 25.83 -2.98 4.24
C ARG A 128 24.33 -3.19 4.32
N GLN A 129 23.80 -3.06 5.52
CA GLN A 129 22.36 -3.01 5.74
C GLN A 129 21.73 -1.78 5.07
N ILE A 130 20.48 -1.87 4.66
CA ILE A 130 19.78 -0.81 3.93
C ILE A 130 18.65 -0.24 4.80
N LEU A 131 18.72 1.07 5.06
CA LEU A 131 17.64 1.85 5.64
C LEU A 131 16.82 2.51 4.53
N GLY A 132 15.56 2.17 4.44
CA GLY A 132 14.60 2.88 3.59
C GLY A 132 13.91 4.01 4.35
N ILE A 133 13.70 5.15 3.70
CA ILE A 133 12.92 6.28 4.21
C ILE A 133 11.84 6.64 3.20
N ASN A 134 10.57 6.74 3.65
CA ASN A 134 9.48 7.26 2.83
C ASN A 134 8.76 8.40 3.57
N PRO A 135 9.18 9.65 3.34
CA PRO A 135 8.67 10.82 4.06
C PRO A 135 7.31 11.30 3.55
N GLY A 136 6.92 10.87 2.35
CA GLY A 136 5.75 11.36 1.65
C GLY A 136 4.43 10.77 2.13
N ALA A 137 3.36 11.48 1.81
CA ALA A 137 2.00 10.98 1.91
C ALA A 137 1.09 11.75 0.94
N SER A 138 0.50 11.03 -0.01
CA SER A 138 -0.43 11.61 -0.99
C SER A 138 -1.76 12.07 -0.37
N TYR A 139 -2.07 11.64 0.83
CA TYR A 139 -3.27 12.06 1.56
C TYR A 139 -3.25 13.56 1.91
N GLY A 140 -2.10 14.08 2.36
CA GLY A 140 -1.92 15.47 2.73
C GLY A 140 -0.75 15.69 3.69
N SER A 141 -0.36 16.95 3.89
CA SER A 141 0.78 17.35 4.72
C SER A 141 0.66 16.92 6.20
N ALA A 142 -0.55 16.81 6.73
CA ALA A 142 -0.75 16.37 8.11
C ALA A 142 -0.24 14.94 8.40
N LYS A 143 -0.03 14.11 7.37
CA LYS A 143 0.58 12.77 7.51
C LYS A 143 2.10 12.77 7.39
N ARG A 144 2.70 13.91 7.03
CA ARG A 144 4.14 14.02 6.80
C ARG A 144 4.83 14.43 8.09
N TRP A 145 5.87 13.70 8.45
CA TRP A 145 6.80 14.15 9.47
C TRP A 145 7.80 15.11 8.84
N TYR A 146 8.54 15.85 9.63
CA TYR A 146 9.44 16.89 9.16
C TYR A 146 10.65 16.28 8.44
N PRO A 147 11.07 16.81 7.26
CA PRO A 147 12.21 16.27 6.50
C PRO A 147 13.52 16.34 7.28
N GLU A 148 13.74 17.40 8.05
CA GLU A 148 14.91 17.57 8.91
C GLU A 148 15.01 16.48 9.99
N GLU A 149 13.91 16.02 10.53
CA GLU A 149 13.90 14.95 11.51
C GLU A 149 14.16 13.56 10.85
N PHE A 150 13.66 13.35 9.64
CA PHE A 150 14.05 12.18 8.86
C PHE A 150 15.55 12.17 8.56
N ALA A 151 16.10 13.31 8.17
CA ALA A 151 17.53 13.47 7.88
C ALA A 151 18.38 13.24 9.12
N LYS A 152 17.96 13.75 10.27
CA LYS A 152 18.66 13.55 11.56
C LYS A 152 18.75 12.07 11.92
N VAL A 153 17.62 11.34 11.89
CA VAL A 153 17.62 9.91 12.17
C VAL A 153 18.46 9.14 11.15
N ALA A 154 18.38 9.50 9.88
CA ALA A 154 19.21 8.90 8.83
C ALA A 154 20.69 9.13 9.06
N SER A 155 21.08 10.35 9.45
CA SER A 155 22.48 10.69 9.76
C SER A 155 23.02 9.88 10.95
N GLU A 156 22.24 9.73 12.01
CA GLU A 156 22.62 8.92 13.18
C GLU A 156 22.83 7.44 12.83
N LEU A 157 22.06 6.92 11.87
CA LEU A 157 22.13 5.52 11.43
C LEU A 157 23.09 5.28 10.25
N SER A 158 23.64 6.31 9.64
CA SER A 158 24.47 6.24 8.43
C SER A 158 25.73 5.39 8.57
N ASN A 159 26.27 5.26 9.80
CA ASN A 159 27.41 4.39 10.05
C ASN A 159 27.08 2.89 9.89
N GLN A 160 25.83 2.49 10.09
CA GLN A 160 25.37 1.09 10.03
C GLN A 160 24.66 0.78 8.71
N TYR A 161 23.94 1.74 8.15
CA TYR A 161 23.05 1.56 7.00
C TYR A 161 23.47 2.42 5.81
N ASP A 162 23.28 1.89 4.61
CA ASP A 162 23.12 2.69 3.40
C ASP A 162 21.68 3.20 3.31
N ILE A 163 21.49 4.45 2.96
CA ILE A 163 20.20 5.13 3.05
C ILE A 163 19.54 5.20 1.68
N VAL A 164 18.26 4.81 1.59
CA VAL A 164 17.45 4.96 0.37
C VAL A 164 16.21 5.77 0.66
N ILE A 165 16.07 6.92 -0.02
CA ILE A 165 14.90 7.79 0.11
C ILE A 165 13.91 7.44 -0.99
N PHE A 166 12.68 7.05 -0.62
CA PHE A 166 11.58 6.76 -1.51
C PHE A 166 10.55 7.91 -1.53
N GLY A 167 9.74 7.94 -2.57
CA GLY A 167 8.63 8.87 -2.72
C GLY A 167 8.01 8.78 -4.09
N GLY A 168 6.75 9.18 -4.24
CA GLY A 168 6.11 9.36 -5.53
C GLY A 168 6.62 10.64 -6.23
N PRO A 169 6.25 10.86 -7.52
CA PRO A 169 6.65 12.08 -8.24
C PRO A 169 6.22 13.39 -7.56
N GLY A 170 5.10 13.40 -6.86
CA GLY A 170 4.60 14.55 -6.09
C GLY A 170 5.23 14.72 -4.71
N GLU A 171 6.28 13.95 -4.39
CA GLU A 171 6.97 13.93 -3.10
C GLU A 171 8.47 14.22 -3.26
N ALA A 172 8.90 14.62 -4.46
CA ALA A 172 10.28 14.91 -4.79
C ALA A 172 10.84 16.07 -3.93
N ASP A 173 10.03 17.09 -3.66
CA ASP A 173 10.45 18.26 -2.87
C ASP A 173 10.88 17.86 -1.45
N ILE A 174 10.05 17.12 -0.74
CA ILE A 174 10.37 16.66 0.63
C ILE A 174 11.57 15.70 0.65
N ALA A 175 11.76 14.91 -0.42
CA ALA A 175 12.93 14.04 -0.55
C ALA A 175 14.22 14.84 -0.81
N MET A 176 14.14 15.95 -1.57
CA MET A 176 15.26 16.86 -1.78
C MET A 176 15.64 17.60 -0.50
N ASP A 177 14.67 17.99 0.35
CA ASP A 177 14.96 18.63 1.63
C ASP A 177 15.74 17.67 2.55
N ILE A 178 15.37 16.38 2.57
CA ILE A 178 16.14 15.37 3.32
C ILE A 178 17.54 15.21 2.73
N GLU A 179 17.66 15.10 1.41
CA GLU A 179 18.94 14.95 0.71
C GLU A 179 19.87 16.13 1.02
N LYS A 180 19.37 17.36 0.97
CA LYS A 180 20.12 18.57 1.32
C LYS A 180 20.66 18.50 2.75
N ALA A 181 19.83 18.12 3.72
CA ALA A 181 20.25 18.00 5.11
C ALA A 181 21.29 16.86 5.31
N LEU A 182 21.20 15.76 4.56
CA LEU A 182 22.21 14.70 4.58
C LEU A 182 23.57 15.21 4.04
N ILE A 183 23.56 15.99 2.96
CA ILE A 183 24.76 16.62 2.39
C ILE A 183 25.41 17.58 3.40
N GLU A 184 24.62 18.44 4.04
CA GLU A 184 25.08 19.37 5.09
C GLU A 184 25.74 18.65 6.27
N ASN A 185 25.24 17.42 6.59
CA ASN A 185 25.81 16.54 7.60
C ASN A 185 26.96 15.65 7.08
N SER A 186 27.49 15.89 5.86
CA SER A 186 28.55 15.12 5.22
C SER A 186 28.25 13.62 5.05
N ILE A 187 26.97 13.23 4.96
CA ILE A 187 26.56 11.87 4.68
C ILE A 187 26.61 11.65 3.16
N THR A 188 27.32 10.61 2.72
CA THR A 188 27.54 10.29 1.29
C THR A 188 26.94 8.95 0.86
N ASN A 189 26.64 8.07 1.80
CA ASN A 189 26.09 6.73 1.54
C ASN A 189 24.56 6.74 1.51
N TYR A 190 24.01 7.55 0.61
CA TYR A 190 22.56 7.61 0.39
C TYR A 190 22.22 7.60 -1.11
N GLN A 191 20.99 7.24 -1.42
CA GLN A 191 20.39 7.30 -2.75
C GLN A 191 18.99 7.92 -2.67
N ASN A 192 18.73 8.99 -3.43
CA ASN A 192 17.40 9.56 -3.57
C ASN A 192 16.69 8.99 -4.80
N LEU A 193 15.68 8.15 -4.57
CA LEU A 193 14.86 7.49 -5.57
C LEU A 193 13.44 8.06 -5.68
N ALA A 194 13.13 9.16 -5.02
CA ALA A 194 11.81 9.79 -5.10
C ALA A 194 11.45 10.17 -6.53
N GLY A 195 10.31 9.68 -7.02
CA GLY A 195 9.83 9.87 -8.39
C GLY A 195 10.59 9.07 -9.47
N LYS A 196 11.59 8.25 -9.10
CA LYS A 196 12.47 7.55 -10.05
C LYS A 196 12.20 6.04 -10.15
N THR A 197 11.28 5.50 -9.34
CA THR A 197 10.96 4.07 -9.34
C THR A 197 9.61 3.79 -9.97
N THR A 198 9.50 2.69 -10.69
CA THR A 198 8.22 2.06 -11.01
C THR A 198 7.64 1.38 -9.77
N ILE A 199 6.36 1.03 -9.79
CA ILE A 199 5.73 0.31 -8.66
C ILE A 199 6.39 -1.06 -8.41
N PRO A 200 6.69 -1.89 -9.42
CA PRO A 200 7.42 -3.14 -9.20
C PRO A 200 8.82 -2.95 -8.61
N GLU A 201 9.56 -1.96 -9.07
CA GLU A 201 10.89 -1.62 -8.51
C GLU A 201 10.78 -1.17 -7.05
N LEU A 202 9.81 -0.30 -6.73
CA LEU A 202 9.54 0.14 -5.37
C LEU A 202 9.24 -1.07 -4.45
N ILE A 203 8.36 -1.98 -4.88
CA ILE A 203 8.02 -3.20 -4.14
C ILE A 203 9.26 -4.05 -3.92
N ASN A 204 10.06 -4.26 -4.96
CA ASN A 204 11.27 -5.07 -4.89
C ASN A 204 12.31 -4.45 -3.94
N ARG A 205 12.55 -3.15 -4.03
CA ARG A 205 13.49 -2.44 -3.14
C ARG A 205 13.03 -2.47 -1.68
N ILE A 206 11.75 -2.17 -1.40
CA ILE A 206 11.21 -2.24 -0.04
C ILE A 206 11.33 -3.65 0.54
N SER A 207 11.10 -4.69 -0.27
CA SER A 207 11.18 -6.08 0.20
C SER A 207 12.59 -6.55 0.61
N ASN A 208 13.62 -5.76 0.30
CA ASN A 208 15.02 -6.05 0.60
C ASN A 208 15.63 -5.06 1.62
N LEU A 209 14.81 -4.25 2.27
CA LEU A 209 15.27 -3.36 3.33
C LEU A 209 15.48 -4.12 4.65
N ASP A 210 16.49 -3.72 5.40
CA ASP A 210 16.74 -4.20 6.76
C ASP A 210 15.96 -3.38 7.80
N LEU A 211 15.70 -2.10 7.49
CA LEU A 211 14.89 -1.19 8.29
C LEU A 211 14.12 -0.22 7.39
N PHE A 212 12.88 0.07 7.71
CA PHE A 212 12.06 1.04 6.99
C PHE A 212 11.42 2.07 7.92
N ILE A 213 11.61 3.35 7.65
CA ILE A 213 10.97 4.45 8.39
C ILE A 213 10.03 5.17 7.44
N THR A 214 8.74 5.21 7.77
CA THR A 214 7.71 5.73 6.87
C THR A 214 6.54 6.33 7.63
N GLY A 215 5.81 7.23 6.97
CA GLY A 215 4.47 7.62 7.43
C GLY A 215 3.40 6.55 7.09
N ASP A 216 2.15 6.79 7.52
CA ASP A 216 0.97 6.02 7.12
C ASP A 216 0.70 6.18 5.61
N SER A 217 1.23 5.25 4.82
CA SER A 217 1.27 5.31 3.36
C SER A 217 1.20 3.93 2.70
N GLY A 218 1.03 3.89 1.36
CA GLY A 218 1.07 2.63 0.60
C GLY A 218 2.35 1.81 0.82
N PRO A 219 3.55 2.39 0.74
CA PRO A 219 4.82 1.74 1.04
C PRO A 219 4.89 1.03 2.40
N MET A 220 4.27 1.57 3.44
CA MET A 220 4.14 0.92 4.75
C MET A 220 3.47 -0.46 4.65
N HIS A 221 2.41 -0.57 3.86
CA HIS A 221 1.71 -1.85 3.65
C HIS A 221 2.52 -2.82 2.79
N VAL A 222 3.34 -2.32 1.87
CA VAL A 222 4.31 -3.14 1.13
C VAL A 222 5.32 -3.74 2.09
N ALA A 223 5.93 -2.94 2.95
CA ALA A 223 6.86 -3.41 3.98
C ALA A 223 6.21 -4.48 4.89
N ALA A 224 4.96 -4.27 5.31
CA ALA A 224 4.22 -5.25 6.10
C ALA A 224 3.98 -6.57 5.35
N ALA A 225 3.76 -6.55 4.03
CA ALA A 225 3.59 -7.76 3.23
C ALA A 225 4.86 -8.62 3.17
N PHE A 226 6.04 -8.01 3.28
CA PHE A 226 7.34 -8.69 3.29
C PHE A 226 7.95 -8.82 4.69
N GLN A 227 7.21 -8.42 5.74
CA GLN A 227 7.67 -8.48 7.15
C GLN A 227 8.99 -7.73 7.38
N VAL A 228 9.18 -6.62 6.67
CA VAL A 228 10.32 -5.72 6.85
C VAL A 228 10.22 -5.03 8.21
N PRO A 229 11.29 -4.97 9.02
CA PRO A 229 11.32 -4.16 10.23
C PRO A 229 10.93 -2.70 9.90
N THR A 230 9.88 -2.20 10.54
CA THR A 230 9.28 -0.91 10.14
C THR A 230 8.95 -0.03 11.33
N VAL A 231 9.38 1.22 11.28
CA VAL A 231 8.91 2.30 12.16
C VAL A 231 7.90 3.14 11.37
N ALA A 232 6.64 3.10 11.76
CA ALA A 232 5.58 3.84 11.10
C ALA A 232 5.13 5.05 11.94
N ILE A 233 5.19 6.23 11.35
CA ILE A 233 4.84 7.49 11.98
C ILE A 233 3.39 7.83 11.63
N PHE A 234 2.54 7.90 12.65
CA PHE A 234 1.12 8.21 12.49
C PHE A 234 0.80 9.62 12.99
N GLY A 235 0.16 10.39 12.13
CA GLY A 235 -0.37 11.72 12.42
C GLY A 235 -1.90 11.68 12.60
N PRO A 236 -2.70 12.24 11.65
CA PRO A 236 -4.12 12.49 11.81
C PRO A 236 -5.01 11.26 11.65
N THR A 237 -4.49 10.12 11.23
CA THR A 237 -5.26 8.94 10.85
C THR A 237 -5.34 7.90 11.96
N LYS A 238 -6.27 6.98 11.81
CA LYS A 238 -6.56 5.91 12.76
C LYS A 238 -5.59 4.74 12.55
N ASP A 239 -4.62 4.62 13.42
CA ASP A 239 -3.64 3.54 13.39
C ASP A 239 -4.26 2.15 13.66
N ASP A 240 -5.29 2.07 14.49
CA ASP A 240 -6.08 0.86 14.75
C ASP A 240 -6.80 0.32 13.51
N GLU A 241 -7.17 1.20 12.56
CA GLU A 241 -7.83 0.81 11.32
C GLU A 241 -6.88 0.55 10.15
N THR A 242 -5.68 1.17 10.12
CA THR A 242 -4.81 1.20 8.92
C THR A 242 -3.34 0.90 9.17
N SER A 243 -2.95 0.45 10.35
CA SER A 243 -1.55 0.10 10.64
C SER A 243 -1.02 -1.08 9.81
N GLN A 244 0.26 -1.42 10.01
CA GLN A 244 0.93 -2.55 9.36
C GLN A 244 0.36 -3.88 9.84
N TRP A 245 -0.57 -4.43 9.08
CA TRP A 245 -1.27 -5.66 9.45
C TRP A 245 -0.32 -6.84 9.66
N ARG A 246 -0.30 -7.36 10.89
CA ARG A 246 0.48 -8.56 11.30
C ARG A 246 1.95 -8.51 10.89
N ASN A 247 2.55 -7.33 10.94
CA ASN A 247 3.99 -7.20 10.89
C ASN A 247 4.54 -7.12 12.32
N ASP A 248 4.98 -8.26 12.84
CA ASP A 248 5.45 -8.39 14.23
C ASP A 248 6.78 -7.66 14.48
N LYS A 249 7.45 -7.22 13.40
CA LYS A 249 8.70 -6.45 13.43
C LYS A 249 8.47 -4.94 13.29
N SER A 250 7.26 -4.46 13.54
CA SER A 250 6.93 -3.05 13.33
C SER A 250 6.57 -2.33 14.63
N ILE A 251 6.88 -1.05 14.64
CA ILE A 251 6.57 -0.12 15.73
C ILE A 251 5.77 1.04 15.16
N ILE A 252 4.75 1.48 15.89
CA ILE A 252 3.99 2.71 15.59
C ILE A 252 4.50 3.81 16.51
N VAL A 253 4.85 4.94 15.90
CA VAL A 253 5.23 6.17 16.60
C VAL A 253 4.15 7.22 16.34
N LYS A 254 3.57 7.76 17.41
CA LYS A 254 2.58 8.85 17.34
C LYS A 254 2.67 9.73 18.57
N LYS A 255 2.33 11.01 18.40
CA LYS A 255 2.03 11.90 19.54
C LYS A 255 0.57 11.68 19.94
N ASN A 256 0.31 11.47 21.22
CA ASN A 256 -1.06 11.42 21.75
C ASN A 256 -1.58 12.86 21.91
N LEU A 257 -2.06 13.43 20.80
CA LEU A 257 -2.66 14.77 20.81
C LEU A 257 -4.17 14.64 20.99
N ASP A 258 -4.79 15.57 21.71
CA ASP A 258 -6.25 15.60 21.95
C ASP A 258 -7.07 15.59 20.65
N CYS A 259 -6.50 16.10 19.58
CA CYS A 259 -7.14 16.10 18.25
C CYS A 259 -6.99 14.78 17.47
N GLN A 260 -6.19 13.81 17.93
CA GLN A 260 -6.00 12.54 17.20
C GLN A 260 -7.05 11.49 17.57
N PRO A 261 -7.59 10.78 16.55
CA PRO A 261 -7.41 10.94 15.10
C PRO A 261 -8.39 11.97 14.51
N CYS A 262 -7.89 13.07 13.96
CA CYS A 262 -8.75 14.14 13.41
C CYS A 262 -9.14 13.94 11.93
N MET A 263 -8.49 13.05 11.21
CA MET A 263 -8.70 12.75 9.79
C MET A 263 -8.54 13.96 8.86
N LYS A 264 -7.88 15.05 9.30
CA LYS A 264 -7.63 16.25 8.49
C LYS A 264 -6.46 16.01 7.53
N ARG A 265 -6.50 16.66 6.36
CA ARG A 265 -5.43 16.57 5.35
C ARG A 265 -4.28 17.55 5.61
N THR A 266 -4.59 18.65 6.28
CA THR A 266 -3.64 19.68 6.69
C THR A 266 -3.76 19.91 8.19
N CYS A 267 -2.64 20.13 8.86
CA CYS A 267 -2.59 20.56 10.24
C CYS A 267 -2.58 22.11 10.28
N PRO A 268 -3.33 22.76 11.16
CA PRO A 268 -3.31 24.22 11.31
C PRO A 268 -1.95 24.70 11.82
#